data_3146c25969233035eabc7153c7dd3599
#
_entry.id   3146c25969233035eabc7153c7dd3599
#
_cell.length_a   1.000
_cell.length_b   1.000
_cell.length_c   1.000
_cell.angle_alpha   90.00
_cell.angle_beta   90.00
_cell.angle_gamma   90.00
#
_symmetry.space_group_name_H-M   'P 1'
#
loop_
_entity.id
_entity.type
_entity.pdbx_description
1 polymer ?
#
loop_
_entity_poly.entity_id
_entity_poly.type
_entity_poly.pdbx_seq_one_letter_code
_entity_poly.pdbx_strand_id
1 'polypeptide(L)'
;MSKPLLADGFDNAFIGYTLIHQTGNMVAVYDSELCIEILMDREKIIDDFEEKTLEDAQEYFEFNVLGAYVGEGTPLFLTKCSIEDFNEMEHD
;
A
#
# COMPACT_ATOMS: atom_id res chain seq x y z
N MET A 1 22.38 -3.89 8.61
CA MET A 1 21.00 -3.55 8.90
C MET A 1 20.43 -2.62 7.84
N SER A 2 19.33 -2.98 7.25
CA SER A 2 18.75 -2.18 6.18
C SER A 2 17.98 -0.99 6.74
N LYS A 3 18.10 0.14 6.06
CA LYS A 3 17.26 1.27 6.39
C LYS A 3 15.85 1.02 5.86
N PRO A 4 14.83 1.38 6.65
CA PRO A 4 13.48 1.28 6.11
C PRO A 4 13.32 2.23 4.92
N LEU A 5 12.70 1.75 3.88
CA LEU A 5 12.44 2.54 2.69
C LEU A 5 11.06 3.17 2.77
N LEU A 6 10.92 4.33 2.16
CA LEU A 6 9.64 5.02 2.13
C LEU A 6 9.03 4.90 0.74
N ALA A 7 7.71 4.82 0.70
CA ALA A 7 7.00 4.78 -0.57
C ALA A 7 6.78 6.21 -1.05
N ASP A 8 7.50 6.59 -2.08
CA ASP A 8 7.48 7.94 -2.58
C ASP A 8 6.10 8.31 -3.12
N GLY A 9 5.58 9.44 -2.68
CA GLY A 9 4.27 9.90 -3.12
C GLY A 9 3.11 9.43 -2.24
N PHE A 10 3.39 8.64 -1.21
CA PHE A 10 2.33 8.10 -0.36
C PHE A 10 2.46 8.55 1.10
N ASP A 11 3.07 9.70 1.32
CA ASP A 11 3.29 10.19 2.68
C ASP A 11 1.99 10.30 3.46
N ASN A 12 0.92 10.72 2.80
CA ASN A 12 -0.37 10.88 3.48
C ASN A 12 -1.02 9.57 3.86
N ALA A 13 -0.50 8.47 3.35
CA ALA A 13 -0.99 7.14 3.70
C ALA A 13 -0.12 6.44 4.74
N PHE A 14 0.97 7.08 5.15
CA PHE A 14 1.88 6.50 6.14
C PHE A 14 1.19 6.39 7.50
N ILE A 15 1.24 5.21 8.11
CA ILE A 15 0.59 5.01 9.41
C ILE A 15 1.53 4.55 10.49
N GLY A 16 2.76 4.18 10.16
CA GLY A 16 3.70 3.80 11.20
C GLY A 16 4.74 2.84 10.70
N TYR A 17 5.28 2.04 11.61
CA TYR A 17 6.29 1.07 11.25
C TYR A 17 6.05 -0.21 12.03
N THR A 18 6.70 -1.27 11.58
CA THR A 18 6.66 -2.51 12.32
C THR A 18 8.03 -3.19 12.22
N LEU A 19 8.26 -4.09 13.15
CA LEU A 19 9.49 -4.86 13.19
C LEU A 19 9.20 -6.25 12.61
N ILE A 20 9.98 -6.62 11.61
CA ILE A 20 9.89 -7.96 11.05
C ILE A 20 10.79 -8.84 11.88
N HIS A 21 10.18 -9.65 12.72
CA HIS A 21 10.94 -10.44 13.72
C HIS A 21 11.89 -11.42 13.09
N GLN A 22 11.54 -11.98 11.94
CA GLN A 22 12.37 -12.96 11.28
C GLN A 22 13.71 -12.39 10.82
N THR A 23 13.72 -11.12 10.45
CA THR A 23 14.93 -10.48 9.94
C THR A 23 15.51 -9.45 10.90
N GLY A 24 14.72 -9.01 11.87
CA GLY A 24 15.12 -7.93 12.76
C GLY A 24 15.04 -6.56 12.12
N ASN A 25 14.45 -6.45 10.92
CA ASN A 25 14.39 -5.17 10.22
C ASN A 25 13.10 -4.42 10.54
N MET A 26 13.25 -3.10 10.58
CA MET A 26 12.12 -2.20 10.77
C MET A 26 11.65 -1.74 9.39
N VAL A 27 10.35 -1.78 9.14
CA VAL A 27 9.82 -1.35 7.85
C VAL A 27 8.66 -0.39 8.05
N ALA A 28 8.50 0.52 7.09
CA ALA A 28 7.37 1.46 7.10
C ALA A 28 6.09 0.73 6.74
N VAL A 29 4.98 1.18 7.30
CA VAL A 29 3.67 0.60 7.02
C VAL A 29 2.73 1.70 6.53
N TYR A 30 2.06 1.42 5.44
CA TYR A 30 1.13 2.35 4.82
C TYR A 30 -0.27 1.75 4.77
N ASP A 31 -1.26 2.64 4.77
CA ASP A 31 -2.66 2.23 4.62
C ASP A 31 -2.94 2.02 3.12
N SER A 32 -3.21 0.79 2.72
CA SER A 32 -3.39 0.48 1.31
C SER A 32 -4.58 1.22 0.69
N GLU A 33 -5.65 1.40 1.46
CA GLU A 33 -6.82 2.11 0.95
C GLU A 33 -6.53 3.57 0.69
N LEU A 34 -5.78 4.20 1.59
CA LEU A 34 -5.38 5.59 1.38
C LEU A 34 -4.43 5.72 0.19
N CYS A 35 -3.56 4.73 0.00
CA CYS A 35 -2.70 4.73 -1.17
C CYS A 35 -3.51 4.71 -2.46
N ILE A 36 -4.56 3.90 -2.49
CA ILE A 36 -5.41 3.82 -3.67
C ILE A 36 -6.14 5.14 -3.90
N GLU A 37 -6.61 5.78 -2.83
CA GLU A 37 -7.24 7.08 -2.94
C GLU A 37 -6.30 8.14 -3.51
N ILE A 38 -5.04 8.09 -3.07
CA ILE A 38 -4.04 9.02 -3.60
C ILE A 38 -3.85 8.80 -5.09
N LEU A 39 -3.80 7.56 -5.52
CA LEU A 39 -3.65 7.24 -6.92
C LEU A 39 -4.84 7.73 -7.75
N MET A 40 -6.04 7.60 -7.21
CA MET A 40 -7.23 8.07 -7.89
C MET A 40 -7.19 9.59 -8.07
N ASP A 41 -6.78 10.31 -7.06
CA ASP A 41 -6.68 11.76 -7.13
C ASP A 41 -5.66 12.22 -8.15
N ARG A 42 -4.52 11.54 -8.17
CA ARG A 42 -3.45 11.88 -9.10
C ARG A 42 -3.88 11.66 -10.54
N GLU A 43 -4.57 10.56 -10.78
CA GLU A 43 -5.04 10.24 -12.11
C GLU A 43 -6.08 11.25 -12.60
N LYS A 44 -6.92 11.71 -11.70
CA LYS A 44 -7.90 12.73 -12.05
C LYS A 44 -7.24 14.02 -12.50
N ILE A 45 -6.15 14.36 -11.87
CA ILE A 45 -5.44 15.59 -12.21
C ILE A 45 -4.75 15.49 -13.57
N ILE A 46 -4.19 14.32 -13.84
CA ILE A 46 -3.39 14.10 -15.04
C ILE A 46 -4.24 13.87 -16.26
N ASP A 47 -5.32 13.16 -16.10
CA ASP A 47 -6.14 12.74 -17.23
C ASP A 47 -7.56 13.27 -17.13
N ASP A 48 -7.80 14.39 -17.81
CA ASP A 48 -9.11 15.02 -17.82
C ASP A 48 -10.14 14.25 -18.64
N PHE A 49 -9.68 13.35 -19.48
CA PHE A 49 -10.56 12.69 -20.43
C PHE A 49 -11.10 11.35 -19.98
N GLU A 50 -10.41 10.73 -19.06
CA GLU A 50 -10.84 9.43 -18.61
C GLU A 50 -10.99 9.41 -17.12
N GLU A 51 -12.14 8.95 -16.67
CA GLU A 51 -12.34 8.74 -15.25
C GLU A 51 -11.67 7.46 -14.86
N LYS A 52 -10.66 7.57 -14.02
CA LYS A 52 -10.05 6.39 -13.47
C LYS A 52 -10.96 5.82 -12.41
N THR A 53 -11.30 4.57 -12.55
CA THR A 53 -12.16 3.90 -11.59
C THR A 53 -11.34 3.37 -10.43
N LEU A 54 -12.02 2.98 -9.38
CA LEU A 54 -11.38 2.32 -8.26
C LEU A 54 -10.63 1.08 -8.71
N GLU A 55 -11.21 0.34 -9.65
CA GLU A 55 -10.59 -0.85 -10.20
C GLU A 55 -9.25 -0.55 -10.85
N ASP A 56 -9.20 0.54 -11.62
CA ASP A 56 -7.96 0.92 -12.29
C ASP A 56 -6.88 1.28 -11.28
N ALA A 57 -7.26 2.01 -10.24
CA ALA A 57 -6.31 2.39 -9.20
C ALA A 57 -5.80 1.17 -8.44
N GLN A 58 -6.67 0.23 -8.16
CA GLN A 58 -6.28 -1.01 -7.48
C GLN A 58 -5.32 -1.82 -8.34
N GLU A 59 -5.59 -1.91 -9.62
CA GLU A 59 -4.72 -2.62 -10.55
C GLU A 59 -3.33 -2.00 -10.60
N TYR A 60 -3.29 -0.69 -10.72
CA TYR A 60 -2.02 0.04 -10.73
C TYR A 60 -1.25 -0.22 -9.44
N PHE A 61 -1.96 -0.16 -8.31
CA PHE A 61 -1.35 -0.35 -7.01
C PHE A 61 -0.74 -1.74 -6.90
N GLU A 62 -1.48 -2.76 -7.33
CA GLU A 62 -1.00 -4.13 -7.24
C GLU A 62 0.23 -4.38 -8.13
N PHE A 63 0.21 -3.88 -9.34
CA PHE A 63 1.31 -4.14 -10.26
C PHE A 63 2.53 -3.27 -10.01
N ASN A 64 2.32 -2.02 -9.67
CA ASN A 64 3.42 -1.06 -9.63
C ASN A 64 3.89 -0.72 -8.23
N VAL A 65 3.08 -0.97 -7.23
CA VAL A 65 3.43 -0.65 -5.85
C VAL A 65 3.70 -1.91 -5.06
N LEU A 66 2.71 -2.80 -4.98
CA LEU A 66 2.90 -4.04 -4.23
C LEU A 66 3.91 -4.97 -4.87
N GLY A 67 4.00 -4.93 -6.19
CA GLY A 67 4.94 -5.76 -6.91
C GLY A 67 6.38 -5.29 -6.87
N ALA A 68 6.60 -4.09 -6.36
CA ALA A 68 7.94 -3.50 -6.36
C ALA A 68 8.71 -3.88 -5.11
N TYR A 69 9.33 -5.04 -5.13
CA TYR A 69 10.17 -5.47 -4.03
C TYR A 69 11.56 -4.86 -4.20
N VAL A 70 12.00 -4.10 -3.19
CA VAL A 70 13.28 -3.41 -3.28
C VAL A 70 14.25 -3.81 -2.17
N GLY A 71 14.07 -4.99 -1.62
CA GLY A 71 14.98 -5.50 -0.60
C GLY A 71 14.30 -5.63 0.75
N GLU A 72 15.10 -5.84 1.79
CA GLU A 72 14.59 -6.12 3.12
C GLU A 72 13.88 -4.93 3.76
N GLY A 73 14.11 -3.74 3.25
CA GLY A 73 13.45 -2.53 3.76
C GLY A 73 12.17 -2.17 3.05
N THR A 74 11.67 -3.04 2.18
CA THR A 74 10.46 -2.78 1.40
C THR A 74 9.27 -2.50 2.32
N PRO A 75 8.53 -1.40 2.10
CA PRO A 75 7.38 -1.09 2.95
C PRO A 75 6.28 -2.13 2.87
N LEU A 76 5.49 -2.19 3.92
CA LEU A 76 4.29 -3.03 3.94
C LEU A 76 3.05 -2.17 3.73
N PHE A 77 2.05 -2.76 3.12
CA PHE A 77 0.79 -2.08 2.85
C PHE A 77 -0.33 -2.83 3.55
N LEU A 78 -0.98 -2.17 4.49
CA LEU A 78 -1.96 -2.78 5.38
C LEU A 78 -3.37 -2.44 4.94
N THR A 79 -4.22 -3.47 4.88
CA THR A 79 -5.65 -3.26 4.66
C THR A 79 -6.35 -3.46 6.00
N LYS A 80 -6.96 -2.40 6.49
CA LYS A 80 -7.63 -2.46 7.78
C LYS A 80 -9.00 -3.11 7.64
N CYS A 81 -9.34 -3.93 8.59
CA CYS A 81 -10.67 -4.53 8.62
C CYS A 81 -10.96 -4.99 10.05
N SER A 82 -12.23 -5.31 10.31
CA SER A 82 -12.59 -5.89 11.59
C SER A 82 -12.24 -7.36 11.60
N ILE A 83 -12.20 -7.93 12.79
CA ILE A 83 -11.92 -9.37 12.90
C ILE A 83 -13.03 -10.19 12.27
N GLU A 84 -14.25 -9.69 12.34
CA GLU A 84 -15.38 -10.36 11.70
C GLU A 84 -15.24 -10.40 10.20
N ASP A 85 -14.85 -9.27 9.62
CA ASP A 85 -14.62 -9.22 8.17
C ASP A 85 -13.47 -10.12 7.76
N PHE A 86 -12.42 -10.13 8.56
CA PHE A 86 -11.28 -10.97 8.28
C PHE A 86 -11.66 -12.44 8.27
N ASN A 87 -12.47 -12.85 9.24
CA ASN A 87 -12.92 -14.24 9.31
C ASN A 87 -13.75 -14.64 8.11
N GLU A 88 -14.53 -13.71 7.58
CA GLU A 88 -15.34 -13.99 6.40
C GLU A 88 -14.51 -14.13 5.13
N MET A 89 -13.41 -13.42 5.05
CA MET A 89 -12.52 -13.50 3.90
C MET A 89 -11.73 -14.79 3.86
N GLU A 90 -11.54 -15.42 5.00
CA GLU A 90 -10.78 -16.63 5.08
C GLU A 90 -11.60 -17.79 4.64
N HIS A 91 -11.24 -18.39 3.56
CA HIS A 91 -11.96 -19.50 3.03
C HIS A 91 -11.13 -20.70 2.97
N ASP A 92 -11.40 -21.50 3.58
CA ASP A 92 -10.80 -22.69 3.59
C ASP A 92 -10.11 -23.17 3.60
#